data_865f24f7626308f1848c4133fcee762e
#
_entry.id   865f24f7626308f1848c4133fcee762e
#
_cell.length_a   1.000
_cell.length_b   1.000
_cell.length_c   1.000
_cell.angle_alpha   90.00
_cell.angle_beta   90.00
_cell.angle_gamma   90.00
#
_symmetry.space_group_name_H-M   'P 1'
#
loop_
_entity.id
_entity.type
_entity.pdbx_description
1 polymer ?
#
loop_
_entity_poly.entity_id
_entity_poly.type
_entity_poly.pdbx_seq_one_letter_code
_entity_poly.pdbx_strand_id
1 'polypeptide(L)'
;GYGKLLMEYCLADAKEKGKSGICMLGAKKQKSWLSDQSFAKKFGFEVVDATDDGYELLALSFDGTIPAFAPNAKKQKIESNVLTIYYDMQCPYIYQKIELIKQYCETNNVPVSLIQVDTLQKAKELPCVFNNWGVFYKGNFETVNLLDVSYLERILKK
;
A
#
# COMPACT_ATOMS: atom_id res chain seq x y z
N GLY A 1 25.90 -12.65 3.06
CA GLY A 1 25.61 -11.64 2.75
C GLY A 1 25.09 -10.28 3.20
N TYR A 2 25.09 -9.34 2.29
CA TYR A 2 24.71 -7.95 2.57
C TYR A 2 23.28 -7.79 3.13
N GLY A 3 22.31 -8.62 2.71
CA GLY A 3 20.94 -8.55 3.22
C GLY A 3 20.87 -8.77 4.73
N LYS A 4 21.63 -9.76 5.24
CA LYS A 4 21.71 -10.00 6.69
C LYS A 4 22.31 -8.78 7.42
N LEU A 5 23.45 -8.28 6.92
CA LEU A 5 24.13 -7.12 7.51
C LEU A 5 23.22 -5.87 7.53
N LEU A 6 22.50 -5.61 6.45
CA LEU A 6 21.55 -4.49 6.37
C LEU A 6 20.40 -4.65 7.38
N MET A 7 19.83 -5.84 7.52
CA MET A 7 18.78 -6.07 8.51
C MET A 7 19.30 -5.88 9.94
N GLU A 8 20.47 -6.43 10.27
CA GLU A 8 21.11 -6.24 11.58
C GLU A 8 21.35 -4.76 11.87
N TYR A 9 21.80 -3.99 10.87
CA TYR A 9 21.95 -2.54 11.00
C TYR A 9 20.62 -1.82 11.26
N CYS A 10 19.56 -2.15 10.49
CA CYS A 10 18.23 -1.58 10.71
C CYS A 10 17.68 -1.88 12.10
N LEU A 11 17.88 -3.11 12.60
CA LEU A 11 17.45 -3.50 13.95
C LEU A 11 18.21 -2.72 15.03
N ALA A 12 19.52 -2.53 14.88
CA ALA A 12 20.34 -1.77 15.81
C ALA A 12 19.92 -0.28 15.83
N ASP A 13 19.77 0.33 14.64
CA ASP A 13 19.36 1.74 14.49
C ASP A 13 17.97 2.00 15.09
N ALA A 14 17.01 1.08 14.87
CA ALA A 14 15.67 1.21 15.44
C ALA A 14 15.70 1.14 16.99
N LYS A 15 16.52 0.26 17.57
CA LYS A 15 16.70 0.17 19.03
C LYS A 15 17.36 1.42 19.59
N GLU A 16 18.43 1.90 18.95
CA GLU A 16 19.13 3.13 19.36
C GLU A 16 18.19 4.34 19.35
N LYS A 17 17.27 4.40 18.37
CA LYS A 17 16.23 5.44 18.28
C LYS A 17 15.04 5.23 19.22
N GLY A 18 15.10 4.26 20.13
CA GLY A 18 14.04 3.98 21.11
C GLY A 18 12.70 3.56 20.47
N LYS A 19 12.73 2.88 19.31
CA LYS A 19 11.51 2.37 18.66
C LYS A 19 11.05 1.08 19.33
N SER A 20 9.74 0.86 19.40
CA SER A 20 9.13 -0.34 19.97
C SER A 20 9.31 -1.59 19.11
N GLY A 21 9.73 -1.44 17.86
CA GLY A 21 9.95 -2.54 16.93
C GLY A 21 10.08 -2.07 15.49
N ILE A 22 10.09 -3.04 14.58
CA ILE A 22 10.04 -2.81 13.13
C ILE A 22 8.86 -3.60 12.57
N CYS A 23 8.14 -3.01 11.63
CA CYS A 23 7.10 -3.70 10.88
C CYS A 23 7.34 -3.58 9.37
N MET A 24 6.80 -4.53 8.62
CA MET A 24 6.84 -4.52 7.16
C MET A 24 5.58 -5.14 6.58
N LEU A 25 5.28 -4.76 5.34
CA LEU A 25 4.20 -5.35 4.58
C LEU A 25 4.66 -6.66 3.94
N GLY A 26 3.85 -7.69 4.07
CA GLY A 26 3.97 -8.97 3.39
C GLY A 26 2.68 -9.36 2.68
N ALA A 27 2.63 -10.55 2.13
CA ALA A 27 1.41 -11.11 1.56
C ALA A 27 1.38 -12.63 1.71
N LYS A 28 0.19 -13.18 1.98
CA LYS A 28 -0.03 -14.63 2.09
C LYS A 28 0.37 -15.38 0.81
N LYS A 29 0.08 -14.79 -0.35
CA LYS A 29 0.57 -15.26 -1.65
C LYS A 29 1.63 -14.29 -2.14
N GLN A 30 2.83 -14.80 -2.44
CA GLN A 30 3.93 -13.99 -2.96
C GLN A 30 3.48 -13.15 -4.15
N LYS A 31 3.81 -11.85 -4.11
CA LYS A 31 3.60 -10.89 -5.19
C LYS A 31 4.96 -10.50 -5.78
N SER A 32 5.05 -10.40 -7.10
CA SER A 32 6.32 -10.16 -7.81
C SER A 32 7.01 -8.84 -7.41
N TRP A 33 6.25 -7.86 -6.95
CA TRP A 33 6.72 -6.53 -6.55
C TRP A 33 6.92 -6.37 -5.04
N LEU A 34 6.60 -7.41 -4.25
CA LEU A 34 6.73 -7.38 -2.80
C LEU A 34 7.83 -8.37 -2.36
N SER A 35 8.69 -7.95 -1.43
CA SER A 35 9.74 -8.80 -0.89
C SER A 35 9.18 -10.07 -0.25
N ASP A 36 9.88 -11.19 -0.45
CA ASP A 36 9.53 -12.45 0.20
C ASP A 36 9.70 -12.32 1.72
N GLN A 37 8.62 -12.60 2.44
CA GLN A 37 8.60 -12.50 3.90
C GLN A 37 9.43 -13.57 4.61
N SER A 38 9.85 -14.64 3.91
CA SER A 38 10.71 -15.67 4.48
C SER A 38 12.05 -15.11 4.97
N PHE A 39 12.55 -14.06 4.31
CA PHE A 39 13.76 -13.37 4.75
C PHE A 39 13.55 -12.68 6.10
N ALA A 40 12.47 -11.91 6.28
CA ALA A 40 12.16 -11.24 7.54
C ALA A 40 11.88 -12.25 8.68
N LYS A 41 11.17 -13.33 8.38
CA LYS A 41 10.89 -14.40 9.36
C LYS A 41 12.15 -15.03 9.94
N LYS A 42 13.26 -15.10 9.19
CA LYS A 42 14.57 -15.57 9.72
C LYS A 42 15.14 -14.66 10.80
N PHE A 43 14.68 -13.41 10.89
CA PHE A 43 15.06 -12.45 11.93
C PHE A 43 14.03 -12.34 13.06
N GLY A 44 13.04 -13.22 13.09
CA GLY A 44 12.02 -13.26 14.13
C GLY A 44 10.80 -12.38 13.87
N PHE A 45 10.60 -11.90 12.65
CA PHE A 45 9.34 -11.25 12.30
C PHE A 45 8.19 -12.26 12.24
N GLU A 46 7.08 -11.91 12.85
CA GLU A 46 5.86 -12.70 12.87
C GLU A 46 4.71 -11.96 12.18
N VAL A 47 3.75 -12.70 11.62
CA VAL A 47 2.52 -12.11 11.09
C VAL A 47 1.64 -11.73 12.26
N VAL A 48 1.36 -10.44 12.42
CA VAL A 48 0.61 -9.88 13.55
C VAL A 48 -0.78 -9.38 13.16
N ASP A 49 -1.01 -9.09 11.88
CA ASP A 49 -2.32 -8.69 11.35
C ASP A 49 -2.41 -9.02 9.85
N ALA A 50 -3.63 -9.07 9.31
CA ALA A 50 -3.87 -9.34 7.90
C ALA A 50 -5.13 -8.63 7.38
N THR A 51 -5.19 -8.46 6.05
CA THR A 51 -6.38 -8.01 5.32
C THR A 51 -7.06 -9.18 4.63
N ASP A 52 -8.36 -9.05 4.32
CA ASP A 52 -9.14 -10.10 3.66
C ASP A 52 -8.62 -10.45 2.26
N ASP A 53 -8.00 -9.48 1.56
CA ASP A 53 -7.37 -9.67 0.25
C ASP A 53 -5.94 -10.25 0.32
N GLY A 54 -5.50 -10.64 1.53
CA GLY A 54 -4.30 -11.42 1.77
C GLY A 54 -3.00 -10.64 1.92
N TYR A 55 -3.04 -9.33 2.21
CA TYR A 55 -1.87 -8.62 2.72
C TYR A 55 -1.67 -8.94 4.21
N GLU A 56 -0.43 -9.07 4.61
CA GLU A 56 -0.01 -9.42 5.96
C GLU A 56 0.90 -8.33 6.54
N LEU A 57 0.66 -7.95 7.79
CA LEU A 57 1.57 -7.11 8.56
C LEU A 57 2.51 -8.02 9.34
N LEU A 58 3.80 -7.95 9.02
CA LEU A 58 4.83 -8.60 9.81
C LEU A 58 5.44 -7.60 10.79
N ALA A 59 5.70 -8.04 12.00
CA ALA A 59 6.37 -7.22 13.01
C ALA A 59 7.41 -8.01 13.79
N LEU A 60 8.47 -7.31 14.19
CA LEU A 60 9.41 -7.72 15.21
C LEU A 60 9.36 -6.68 16.32
N SER A 61 8.74 -7.03 17.44
CA SER A 61 8.65 -6.16 18.61
C SER A 61 9.89 -6.25 19.48
N PHE A 62 10.30 -5.12 20.09
CA PHE A 62 11.41 -5.06 21.05
C PHE A 62 10.92 -4.99 22.49
N ASP A 63 9.66 -4.59 22.72
CA ASP A 63 9.08 -4.31 24.04
C ASP A 63 7.70 -4.93 24.26
N GLY A 64 7.25 -5.79 23.33
CA GLY A 64 5.93 -6.42 23.35
C GLY A 64 4.82 -5.61 22.67
N THR A 65 5.10 -4.39 22.20
CA THR A 65 4.12 -3.60 21.42
C THR A 65 3.86 -4.26 20.07
N ILE A 66 2.61 -4.55 19.75
CA ILE A 66 2.19 -5.18 18.51
C ILE A 66 1.43 -4.17 17.64
N PRO A 67 1.91 -3.85 16.42
CA PRO A 67 1.20 -2.97 15.50
C PRO A 67 0.01 -3.69 14.84
N ALA A 68 -0.95 -2.90 14.34
CA ALA A 68 -2.06 -3.39 13.54
C ALA A 68 -2.30 -2.45 12.34
N PHE A 69 -2.95 -2.96 11.29
CA PHE A 69 -3.47 -2.11 10.23
C PHE A 69 -4.57 -1.19 10.77
N ALA A 70 -4.64 0.03 10.26
CA ALA A 70 -5.73 0.93 10.58
C ALA A 70 -7.08 0.32 10.13
N PRO A 71 -8.17 0.47 10.93
CA PRO A 71 -9.46 -0.14 10.60
C PRO A 71 -10.02 0.28 9.24
N ASN A 72 -9.81 1.54 8.84
CA ASN A 72 -10.21 2.06 7.53
C ASN A 72 -9.43 1.39 6.38
N ALA A 73 -8.13 1.10 6.56
CA ALA A 73 -7.32 0.41 5.56
C ALA A 73 -7.81 -1.03 5.30
N LYS A 74 -8.35 -1.70 6.32
CA LYS A 74 -8.92 -3.05 6.21
C LYS A 74 -10.31 -3.07 5.56
N LYS A 75 -11.08 -1.97 5.66
CA LYS A 75 -12.41 -1.90 5.04
C LYS A 75 -12.39 -1.94 3.52
N GLN A 76 -11.36 -1.37 2.91
CA GLN A 76 -11.18 -1.31 1.45
C GLN A 76 -12.40 -0.76 0.71
N LYS A 77 -13.08 0.22 1.32
CA LYS A 77 -14.30 0.87 0.81
C LYS A 77 -14.24 2.37 1.02
N ILE A 78 -14.83 3.09 0.08
CA ILE A 78 -15.03 4.55 0.15
C ILE A 78 -16.50 4.89 -0.17
N GLU A 79 -16.94 6.08 0.22
CA GLU A 79 -18.31 6.54 -0.08
C GLU A 79 -18.49 6.98 -1.53
N SER A 80 -17.40 7.40 -2.17
CA SER A 80 -17.41 7.90 -3.56
C SER A 80 -17.72 6.78 -4.56
N ASN A 81 -18.69 7.01 -5.46
CA ASN A 81 -19.05 6.10 -6.54
C ASN A 81 -18.26 6.33 -7.84
N VAL A 82 -17.48 7.42 -7.94
CA VAL A 82 -16.66 7.68 -9.12
C VAL A 82 -15.32 6.94 -9.05
N LEU A 83 -14.62 6.84 -10.18
CA LEU A 83 -13.24 6.38 -10.19
C LEU A 83 -12.42 7.27 -9.25
N THR A 84 -11.84 6.67 -8.20
CA THR A 84 -11.04 7.38 -7.21
C THR A 84 -9.67 6.74 -7.09
N ILE A 85 -8.61 7.53 -7.21
CA ILE A 85 -7.24 7.04 -7.13
C ILE A 85 -6.49 7.82 -6.06
N TYR A 86 -6.04 7.09 -5.04
CA TYR A 86 -5.08 7.60 -4.05
C TYR A 86 -3.68 7.33 -4.56
N TYR A 87 -2.81 8.35 -4.54
CA TYR A 87 -1.45 8.23 -5.03
C TYR A 87 -0.48 9.13 -4.27
N ASP A 88 0.79 8.77 -4.25
CA ASP A 88 1.88 9.66 -3.85
C ASP A 88 2.92 9.77 -4.97
N MET A 89 3.83 10.73 -4.83
CA MET A 89 4.84 11.04 -5.85
C MET A 89 6.20 10.39 -5.59
N GLN A 90 6.29 9.40 -4.71
CA GLN A 90 7.55 8.71 -4.41
C GLN A 90 8.08 7.90 -5.59
N CYS A 91 7.18 7.34 -6.40
CA CYS A 91 7.55 6.59 -7.58
C CYS A 91 7.56 7.49 -8.83
N PRO A 92 8.65 7.57 -9.60
CA PRO A 92 8.76 8.45 -10.75
C PRO A 92 7.75 8.13 -11.88
N TYR A 93 7.23 6.92 -11.91
CA TYR A 93 6.23 6.51 -12.91
C TYR A 93 4.80 7.02 -12.61
N ILE A 94 4.53 7.43 -11.37
CA ILE A 94 3.17 7.87 -10.96
C ILE A 94 2.70 9.08 -11.77
N TYR A 95 3.56 10.08 -11.95
CA TYR A 95 3.20 11.28 -12.70
C TYR A 95 2.65 10.96 -14.10
N GLN A 96 3.38 10.13 -14.85
CA GLN A 96 2.96 9.75 -16.21
C GLN A 96 1.62 8.99 -16.20
N LYS A 97 1.39 8.16 -15.18
CA LYS A 97 0.13 7.41 -15.04
C LYS A 97 -1.04 8.31 -14.68
N ILE A 98 -0.84 9.31 -13.83
CA ILE A 98 -1.87 10.31 -13.51
C ILE A 98 -2.26 11.11 -14.75
N GLU A 99 -1.29 11.60 -15.52
CA GLU A 99 -1.57 12.34 -16.75
C GLU A 99 -2.31 11.49 -17.79
N LEU A 100 -1.91 10.25 -17.98
CA LEU A 100 -2.61 9.30 -18.87
C LEU A 100 -4.08 9.11 -18.46
N ILE A 101 -4.33 8.92 -17.15
CA ILE A 101 -5.69 8.73 -16.62
C ILE A 101 -6.53 9.99 -16.77
N LYS A 102 -5.97 11.16 -16.45
CA LYS A 102 -6.65 12.44 -16.66
C LYS A 102 -7.09 12.62 -18.10
N GLN A 103 -6.16 12.47 -19.04
CA GLN A 103 -6.44 12.61 -20.47
C GLN A 103 -7.51 11.63 -20.94
N TYR A 104 -7.43 10.37 -20.54
CA TYR A 104 -8.43 9.37 -20.86
C TYR A 104 -9.81 9.75 -20.31
N CYS A 105 -9.88 10.12 -19.03
CA CYS A 105 -11.13 10.46 -18.36
C CYS A 105 -11.78 11.72 -18.94
N GLU A 106 -11.00 12.76 -19.23
CA GLU A 106 -11.47 13.99 -19.91
C GLU A 106 -12.02 13.68 -21.30
N THR A 107 -11.28 12.91 -22.11
CA THR A 107 -11.68 12.56 -23.48
C THR A 107 -12.98 11.73 -23.52
N ASN A 108 -13.18 10.85 -22.53
CA ASN A 108 -14.31 9.93 -22.48
C ASN A 108 -15.44 10.37 -21.52
N ASN A 109 -15.37 11.58 -20.96
CA ASN A 109 -16.32 12.11 -19.98
C ASN A 109 -16.52 11.19 -18.77
N VAL A 110 -15.43 10.57 -18.28
CA VAL A 110 -15.44 9.71 -17.08
C VAL A 110 -15.11 10.58 -15.85
N PRO A 111 -16.02 10.68 -14.87
CA PRO A 111 -15.71 11.40 -13.65
C PRO A 111 -14.62 10.68 -12.85
N VAL A 112 -13.58 11.40 -12.46
CA VAL A 112 -12.44 10.87 -11.71
C VAL A 112 -12.06 11.79 -10.55
N SER A 113 -11.73 11.19 -9.40
CA SER A 113 -11.15 11.87 -8.24
C SER A 113 -9.70 11.39 -8.05
N LEU A 114 -8.74 12.30 -8.16
CA LEU A 114 -7.32 12.02 -7.97
C LEU A 114 -6.88 12.65 -6.65
N ILE A 115 -6.54 11.83 -5.67
CA ILE A 115 -6.24 12.24 -4.30
C ILE A 115 -4.76 11.98 -4.01
N GLN A 116 -3.97 13.06 -3.96
CA GLN A 116 -2.56 12.96 -3.60
C GLN A 116 -2.41 12.77 -2.09
N VAL A 117 -1.65 11.74 -1.72
CA VAL A 117 -1.29 11.41 -0.33
C VAL A 117 0.03 12.10 -0.01
N ASP A 118 -0.04 13.36 0.39
CA ASP A 118 1.09 14.28 0.60
C ASP A 118 1.32 14.62 2.08
N THR A 119 0.50 14.09 2.97
CA THR A 119 0.61 14.32 4.41
C THR A 119 0.50 13.03 5.20
N LEU A 120 1.09 12.99 6.41
CA LEU A 120 0.98 11.86 7.33
C LEU A 120 -0.49 11.58 7.69
N GLN A 121 -1.32 12.61 7.84
CA GLN A 121 -2.73 12.45 8.16
C GLN A 121 -3.47 11.72 7.04
N LYS A 122 -3.31 12.14 5.79
CA LYS A 122 -3.89 11.44 4.63
C LYS A 122 -3.41 9.99 4.54
N ALA A 123 -2.12 9.73 4.82
CA ALA A 123 -1.58 8.36 4.84
C ALA A 123 -2.23 7.48 5.91
N LYS A 124 -2.50 8.03 7.12
CA LYS A 124 -3.18 7.32 8.20
C LYS A 124 -4.67 7.05 7.91
N GLU A 125 -5.30 7.89 7.10
CA GLU A 125 -6.72 7.81 6.74
C GLU A 125 -6.98 7.01 5.46
N LEU A 126 -5.93 6.46 4.82
CA LEU A 126 -6.09 5.68 3.60
C LEU A 126 -7.06 4.51 3.77
N PRO A 127 -7.96 4.30 2.81
CA PRO A 127 -8.89 3.17 2.83
C PRO A 127 -8.27 1.86 2.29
N CYS A 128 -6.95 1.79 2.16
CA CYS A 128 -6.19 0.61 1.76
C CYS A 128 -4.78 0.62 2.38
N VAL A 129 -4.08 -0.51 2.33
CA VAL A 129 -2.76 -0.67 2.95
C VAL A 129 -1.60 -0.03 2.17
N PHE A 130 -1.85 0.51 0.98
CA PHE A 130 -0.84 1.16 0.14
C PHE A 130 -1.08 2.65 0.01
N ASN A 131 -0.02 3.43 0.18
CA ASN A 131 -0.04 4.88 0.08
C ASN A 131 0.35 5.41 -1.31
N ASN A 132 1.12 4.67 -2.09
CA ASN A 132 1.64 5.16 -3.37
C ASN A 132 0.67 4.96 -4.55
N TRP A 133 -0.24 3.99 -4.48
CA TRP A 133 -1.26 3.77 -5.50
C TRP A 133 -2.39 2.88 -5.00
N GLY A 134 -3.61 3.40 -4.96
CA GLY A 134 -4.81 2.65 -4.60
C GLY A 134 -5.99 3.09 -5.45
N VAL A 135 -6.60 2.17 -6.19
CA VAL A 135 -7.71 2.44 -7.11
C VAL A 135 -9.02 1.93 -6.53
N PHE A 136 -10.03 2.79 -6.57
CA PHE A 136 -11.40 2.49 -6.15
C PHE A 136 -12.39 2.83 -7.26
N TYR A 137 -13.42 2.02 -7.41
CA TYR A 137 -14.53 2.29 -8.31
C TYR A 137 -15.84 1.80 -7.70
N LYS A 138 -16.91 2.60 -7.84
CA LYS A 138 -18.22 2.34 -7.21
C LYS A 138 -18.10 1.98 -5.72
N GLY A 139 -17.23 2.70 -5.02
CA GLY A 139 -17.01 2.55 -3.58
C GLY A 139 -16.12 1.39 -3.17
N ASN A 140 -15.70 0.50 -4.08
CA ASN A 140 -14.92 -0.70 -3.77
C ASN A 140 -13.48 -0.57 -4.22
N PHE A 141 -12.57 -1.18 -3.45
CA PHE A 141 -11.18 -1.29 -3.81
C PHE A 141 -11.00 -2.23 -5.01
N GLU A 142 -10.22 -1.79 -6.00
CA GLU A 142 -9.99 -2.52 -7.24
C GLU A 142 -8.58 -3.07 -7.37
N THR A 143 -7.57 -2.26 -7.09
CA THR A 143 -6.17 -2.67 -7.29
C THR A 143 -5.17 -1.67 -6.71
N VAL A 144 -3.95 -2.15 -6.47
CA VAL A 144 -2.73 -1.35 -6.25
C VAL A 144 -1.81 -1.32 -7.46
N ASN A 145 -2.19 -1.99 -8.55
CA ASN A 145 -1.37 -1.99 -9.76
C ASN A 145 -1.56 -0.70 -10.55
N LEU A 146 -0.49 -0.16 -11.09
CA LEU A 146 -0.54 1.00 -11.97
C LEU A 146 -1.43 0.68 -13.20
N LEU A 147 -2.32 1.60 -13.53
CA LEU A 147 -3.24 1.42 -14.63
C LEU A 147 -2.59 1.77 -15.98
N ASP A 148 -2.86 0.96 -16.98
CA ASP A 148 -2.88 1.34 -18.38
C ASP A 148 -4.32 1.54 -18.86
N VAL A 149 -4.52 2.00 -20.09
CA VAL A 149 -5.85 2.27 -20.66
C VAL A 149 -6.72 1.01 -20.67
N SER A 150 -6.16 -0.12 -21.08
CA SER A 150 -6.91 -1.38 -21.15
C SER A 150 -7.36 -1.87 -19.78
N TYR A 151 -6.55 -1.67 -18.75
CA TYR A 151 -6.92 -2.03 -17.38
C TYR A 151 -7.97 -1.07 -16.83
N LEU A 152 -7.81 0.23 -17.07
CA LEU A 152 -8.80 1.24 -16.71
C LEU A 152 -10.18 0.92 -17.32
N GLU A 153 -10.24 0.63 -18.61
CA GLU A 153 -11.48 0.25 -19.30
C GLU A 153 -12.15 -1.00 -18.70
N ARG A 154 -11.36 -1.98 -18.26
CA ARG A 154 -11.90 -3.17 -17.58
C ARG A 154 -12.53 -2.82 -16.24
N ILE A 155 -11.94 -1.89 -15.48
CA ILE A 155 -12.51 -1.42 -14.23
C ILE A 155 -13.82 -0.67 -14.48
N LEU A 156 -13.85 0.21 -15.47
CA LEU A 156 -15.02 1.03 -15.79
C LEU A 156 -16.23 0.23 -16.31
N LYS A 157 -16.01 -1.00 -16.80
CA LYS A 157 -17.07 -1.92 -17.25
C LYS A 157 -17.72 -2.74 -16.12
N LYS A 158 -17.19 -2.68 -14.89
CA LYS A 158 -17.80 -3.31 -13.69
C LYS A 158 -19.01 -2.51 -13.22
#